data_a272a468fbb26f71fec62e02a5ed8ce0
#
_entry.id   a272a468fbb26f71fec62e02a5ed8ce0
#
_cell.length_a   1.000
_cell.length_b   1.000
_cell.length_c   1.000
_cell.angle_alpha   90.00
_cell.angle_beta   90.00
_cell.angle_gamma   90.00
#
_symmetry.space_group_name_H-M   'P 1'
#
loop_
_entity.id
_entity.type
_entity.pdbx_description
1 polymer ?
#
loop_
_entity_poly.entity_id
_entity_poly.type
_entity_poly.pdbx_seq_one_letter_code
_entity_poly.pdbx_strand_id
1 'polypeptide(L)'
;MPDDLSGMRVLEIGCGMGLHCLELARRGATVEAVDLTDVAVDMTRARMARAGLSAVVRRADAESLPYPSQSFDFVWSWGVVHLSARTARAVREIARVLKPTGEARVMVYNRDGRIARMTLLYHHVLAGGFLRHTADETLWRWSDGHSARYYHREQFEDLFRAFFSDVSAVILGQESDVVPLPRRARAIVAPRLSEGRKLAIASRVGGFIFLTATRPDCPR
;
A
#
# COMPACT_ATOMS: atom_id res chain seq x y z
N MET A 1 3.25 -10.05 -4.11
CA MET A 1 4.65 -9.97 -4.59
C MET A 1 4.85 -11.03 -5.64
N PRO A 2 5.71 -10.83 -6.66
CA PRO A 2 6.17 -11.90 -7.53
C PRO A 2 6.89 -12.99 -6.74
N ASP A 3 6.86 -14.24 -7.21
CA ASP A 3 7.46 -15.36 -6.48
C ASP A 3 8.99 -15.41 -6.63
N ASP A 4 9.52 -14.95 -7.76
CA ASP A 4 10.94 -14.83 -8.04
C ASP A 4 11.29 -13.39 -8.45
N LEU A 5 12.27 -12.81 -7.80
CA LEU A 5 12.81 -11.47 -8.03
C LEU A 5 14.33 -11.53 -8.27
N SER A 6 14.87 -12.71 -8.58
CA SER A 6 16.29 -12.92 -8.79
C SER A 6 16.84 -12.00 -9.88
N GLY A 7 17.92 -11.30 -9.56
CA GLY A 7 18.57 -10.35 -10.47
C GLY A 7 17.86 -9.00 -10.62
N MET A 8 16.70 -8.81 -10.02
CA MET A 8 15.98 -7.53 -10.08
C MET A 8 16.49 -6.56 -9.01
N ARG A 9 16.64 -5.28 -9.39
CA ARG A 9 16.78 -4.17 -8.45
C ARG A 9 15.39 -3.69 -8.04
N VAL A 10 15.10 -3.83 -6.75
CA VAL A 10 13.77 -3.55 -6.18
C VAL A 10 13.85 -2.38 -5.22
N LEU A 11 12.94 -1.42 -5.36
CA LEU A 11 12.74 -0.34 -4.38
C LEU A 11 11.50 -0.62 -3.54
N GLU A 12 11.66 -0.66 -2.23
CA GLU A 12 10.55 -0.59 -1.28
C GLU A 12 10.37 0.84 -0.80
N ILE A 13 9.16 1.39 -0.94
CA ILE A 13 8.79 2.71 -0.44
C ILE A 13 7.92 2.55 0.81
N GLY A 14 8.44 3.05 1.95
CA GLY A 14 7.83 2.90 3.26
C GLY A 14 8.11 1.54 3.88
N CYS A 15 9.37 1.30 4.22
CA CYS A 15 9.81 -0.02 4.70
C CYS A 15 9.33 -0.37 6.12
N GLY A 16 8.96 0.63 6.93
CA GLY A 16 8.41 0.43 8.26
C GLY A 16 9.26 -0.49 9.14
N MET A 17 8.70 -1.63 9.52
CA MET A 17 9.41 -2.64 10.31
C MET A 17 10.26 -3.62 9.47
N GLY A 18 10.36 -3.44 8.15
CA GLY A 18 11.19 -4.25 7.25
C GLY A 18 10.67 -5.66 6.92
N LEU A 19 9.36 -5.91 7.08
CA LEU A 19 8.79 -7.22 6.78
C LEU A 19 8.81 -7.52 5.28
N HIS A 20 8.39 -6.54 4.47
CA HIS A 20 8.40 -6.70 3.02
C HIS A 20 9.83 -6.62 2.46
N CYS A 21 10.70 -5.77 3.02
CA CYS A 21 12.13 -5.71 2.68
C CYS A 21 12.78 -7.10 2.82
N LEU A 22 12.52 -7.76 3.95
CA LEU A 22 13.00 -9.12 4.20
C LEU A 22 12.46 -10.12 3.18
N GLU A 23 11.17 -10.05 2.87
CA GLU A 23 10.53 -10.98 1.93
C GLU A 23 11.01 -10.75 0.49
N LEU A 24 11.19 -9.50 0.06
CA LEU A 24 11.75 -9.16 -1.24
C LEU A 24 13.17 -9.72 -1.40
N ALA A 25 14.02 -9.55 -0.37
CA ALA A 25 15.38 -10.08 -0.38
C ALA A 25 15.42 -11.63 -0.39
N ARG A 26 14.51 -12.30 0.33
CA ARG A 26 14.37 -13.77 0.31
C ARG A 26 13.99 -14.31 -1.05
N ARG A 27 13.31 -13.50 -1.88
CA ARG A 27 12.95 -13.83 -3.27
C ARG A 27 14.05 -13.51 -4.27
N GLY A 28 15.27 -13.20 -3.81
CA GLY A 28 16.45 -13.00 -4.64
C GLY A 28 16.65 -11.57 -5.15
N ALA A 29 15.84 -10.59 -4.69
CA ALA A 29 15.97 -9.21 -5.10
C ALA A 29 17.23 -8.55 -4.52
N THR A 30 17.85 -7.64 -5.29
CA THR A 30 18.72 -6.61 -4.74
C THR A 30 17.85 -5.45 -4.24
N VAL A 31 17.65 -5.38 -2.91
CA VAL A 31 16.67 -4.46 -2.31
C VAL A 31 17.31 -3.15 -1.88
N GLU A 32 16.69 -2.07 -2.31
CA GLU A 32 16.82 -0.75 -1.70
C GLU A 32 15.49 -0.37 -1.05
N ALA A 33 15.53 0.23 0.13
CA ALA A 33 14.33 0.56 0.88
C ALA A 33 14.42 1.97 1.46
N VAL A 34 13.30 2.68 1.43
CA VAL A 34 13.21 4.04 1.99
C VAL A 34 12.04 4.16 2.96
N ASP A 35 12.23 5.02 3.95
CA ASP A 35 11.16 5.46 4.86
C ASP A 35 11.39 6.92 5.24
N LEU A 36 10.33 7.61 5.65
CA LEU A 36 10.41 9.00 6.10
C LEU A 36 11.03 9.12 7.50
N THR A 37 10.99 8.04 8.30
CA THR A 37 11.40 8.03 9.71
C THR A 37 12.69 7.26 9.94
N ASP A 38 13.56 7.78 10.78
CA ASP A 38 14.81 7.10 11.15
C ASP A 38 14.52 5.80 11.92
N VAL A 39 13.46 5.78 12.73
CA VAL A 39 13.03 4.58 13.48
C VAL A 39 12.74 3.41 12.55
N ALA A 40 11.98 3.63 11.47
CA ALA A 40 11.67 2.59 10.48
C ALA A 40 12.95 2.11 9.75
N VAL A 41 13.82 3.05 9.38
CA VAL A 41 15.12 2.73 8.75
C VAL A 41 15.96 1.81 9.66
N ASP A 42 16.10 2.16 10.94
CA ASP A 42 16.90 1.39 11.90
C ASP A 42 16.27 0.02 12.20
N MET A 43 14.94 -0.04 12.33
CA MET A 43 14.23 -1.31 12.53
C MET A 43 14.41 -2.24 11.32
N THR A 44 14.31 -1.70 10.10
CA THR A 44 14.51 -2.49 8.87
C THR A 44 15.95 -2.99 8.79
N ARG A 45 16.96 -2.14 9.02
CA ARG A 45 18.38 -2.54 9.05
C ARG A 45 18.63 -3.66 10.08
N ALA A 46 18.12 -3.50 11.29
CA ALA A 46 18.25 -4.50 12.33
C ALA A 46 17.60 -5.84 11.97
N ARG A 47 16.44 -5.80 11.31
CA ARG A 47 15.75 -7.00 10.82
C ARG A 47 16.54 -7.72 9.75
N MET A 48 17.07 -6.98 8.78
CA MET A 48 17.88 -7.54 7.69
C MET A 48 19.16 -8.18 8.23
N ALA A 49 19.87 -7.50 9.12
CA ALA A 49 21.07 -8.01 9.76
C ALA A 49 20.82 -9.31 10.57
N ARG A 50 19.71 -9.37 11.33
CA ARG A 50 19.32 -10.59 12.07
C ARG A 50 19.00 -11.77 11.15
N ALA A 51 18.54 -11.51 9.95
CA ALA A 51 18.23 -12.54 8.95
C ALA A 51 19.45 -12.95 8.11
N GLY A 52 20.62 -12.32 8.31
CA GLY A 52 21.80 -12.54 7.47
C GLY A 52 21.63 -12.07 6.03
N LEU A 53 20.70 -11.15 5.78
CA LEU A 53 20.42 -10.59 4.45
C LEU A 53 20.84 -9.12 4.40
N SER A 54 21.11 -8.64 3.18
CA SER A 54 21.51 -7.26 2.94
C SER A 54 20.44 -6.48 2.19
N ALA A 55 20.29 -5.20 2.54
CA ALA A 55 19.53 -4.21 1.79
C ALA A 55 20.14 -2.83 2.03
N VAL A 56 20.04 -1.94 1.06
CA VAL A 56 20.40 -0.53 1.25
C VAL A 56 19.16 0.20 1.77
N VAL A 57 19.18 0.52 3.07
CA VAL A 57 18.04 1.20 3.72
C VAL A 57 18.42 2.63 4.09
N ARG A 58 17.61 3.61 3.66
CA ARG A 58 17.89 5.02 3.93
C ARG A 58 16.63 5.81 4.22
N ARG A 59 16.80 6.92 4.93
CA ARG A 59 15.71 7.89 5.11
C ARG A 59 15.52 8.66 3.82
N ALA A 60 14.28 8.71 3.31
CA ALA A 60 13.89 9.53 2.17
C ALA A 60 12.37 9.75 2.13
N ASP A 61 11.98 10.82 1.43
CA ASP A 61 10.59 11.14 1.15
C ASP A 61 10.17 10.51 -0.19
N ALA A 62 9.02 9.83 -0.19
CA ALA A 62 8.42 9.26 -1.40
C ALA A 62 8.11 10.31 -2.48
N GLU A 63 7.93 11.58 -2.08
CA GLU A 63 7.68 12.70 -2.99
C GLU A 63 8.95 13.24 -3.67
N SER A 64 10.16 12.78 -3.24
CA SER A 64 11.45 13.18 -3.77
C SER A 64 12.48 12.09 -3.53
N LEU A 65 12.44 11.05 -4.34
CA LEU A 65 13.29 9.87 -4.19
C LEU A 65 14.75 10.19 -4.60
N PRO A 66 15.75 9.83 -3.78
CA PRO A 66 17.15 10.13 -4.02
C PRO A 66 17.81 9.15 -4.99
N TYR A 67 17.12 8.85 -6.08
CA TYR A 67 17.57 7.90 -7.09
C TYR A 67 17.49 8.50 -8.49
N PRO A 68 18.40 8.13 -9.40
CA PRO A 68 18.28 8.48 -10.81
C PRO A 68 16.99 7.90 -11.42
N SER A 69 16.57 8.49 -12.55
CA SER A 69 15.49 7.90 -13.35
C SER A 69 15.89 6.50 -13.85
N GLN A 70 14.90 5.64 -14.04
CA GLN A 70 15.09 4.31 -14.65
C GLN A 70 16.10 3.41 -13.91
N SER A 71 16.07 3.44 -12.58
CA SER A 71 17.01 2.70 -11.72
C SER A 71 16.52 1.32 -11.29
N PHE A 72 15.21 1.11 -11.24
CA PHE A 72 14.62 -0.09 -10.63
C PHE A 72 13.78 -0.90 -11.61
N ASP A 73 13.83 -2.21 -11.47
CA ASP A 73 13.01 -3.15 -12.22
C ASP A 73 11.61 -3.29 -11.59
N PHE A 74 11.53 -3.14 -10.27
CA PHE A 74 10.29 -3.29 -9.53
C PHE A 74 10.21 -2.29 -8.36
N VAL A 75 9.04 -1.69 -8.17
CA VAL A 75 8.73 -0.84 -7.01
C VAL A 75 7.60 -1.45 -6.20
N TRP A 76 7.81 -1.59 -4.91
CA TRP A 76 6.84 -2.05 -3.94
C TRP A 76 6.50 -0.95 -2.95
N SER A 77 5.22 -0.66 -2.76
CA SER A 77 4.76 0.26 -1.72
C SER A 77 3.47 -0.25 -1.07
N TRP A 78 3.53 -0.56 0.21
CA TRP A 78 2.40 -1.13 0.92
C TRP A 78 1.98 -0.24 2.08
N GLY A 79 0.82 0.42 1.94
CA GLY A 79 0.24 1.23 3.01
C GLY A 79 0.93 2.58 3.25
N VAL A 80 1.56 3.18 2.23
CA VAL A 80 2.40 4.38 2.38
C VAL A 80 1.98 5.54 1.50
N VAL A 81 1.76 5.32 0.21
CA VAL A 81 1.54 6.39 -0.77
C VAL A 81 0.33 7.27 -0.42
N HIS A 82 -0.69 6.70 0.22
CA HIS A 82 -1.87 7.43 0.67
C HIS A 82 -1.65 8.33 1.92
N LEU A 83 -0.50 8.18 2.59
CA LEU A 83 -0.07 9.06 3.68
C LEU A 83 0.70 10.29 3.17
N SER A 84 1.14 10.27 1.92
CA SER A 84 1.87 11.39 1.30
C SER A 84 0.97 12.62 1.17
N ALA A 85 1.51 13.78 1.51
CA ALA A 85 0.79 15.05 1.37
C ALA A 85 0.42 15.35 -0.09
N ARG A 86 1.27 14.95 -1.03
CA ARG A 86 1.12 15.13 -2.47
C ARG A 86 1.22 13.81 -3.20
N THR A 87 0.23 12.95 -3.06
CA THR A 87 0.21 11.59 -3.61
C THR A 87 0.60 11.54 -5.09
N ALA A 88 0.15 12.50 -5.91
CA ALA A 88 0.54 12.57 -7.33
C ALA A 88 2.05 12.75 -7.54
N ARG A 89 2.75 13.44 -6.62
CA ARG A 89 4.22 13.54 -6.66
C ARG A 89 4.88 12.21 -6.37
N ALA A 90 4.41 11.50 -5.36
CA ALA A 90 4.92 10.17 -5.05
C ALA A 90 4.72 9.20 -6.22
N VAL A 91 3.55 9.23 -6.88
CA VAL A 91 3.28 8.41 -8.08
C VAL A 91 4.20 8.79 -9.24
N ARG A 92 4.42 10.09 -9.48
CA ARG A 92 5.38 10.56 -10.49
C ARG A 92 6.80 10.09 -10.19
N GLU A 93 7.24 10.12 -8.94
CA GLU A 93 8.57 9.63 -8.55
C GLU A 93 8.69 8.12 -8.73
N ILE A 94 7.64 7.34 -8.42
CA ILE A 94 7.58 5.90 -8.72
C ILE A 94 7.77 5.68 -10.23
N ALA A 95 7.04 6.39 -11.08
CA ALA A 95 7.18 6.29 -12.53
C ALA A 95 8.59 6.68 -13.00
N ARG A 96 9.14 7.76 -12.44
CA ARG A 96 10.48 8.26 -12.80
C ARG A 96 11.60 7.27 -12.50
N VAL A 97 11.55 6.62 -11.33
CA VAL A 97 12.63 5.71 -10.92
C VAL A 97 12.52 4.32 -11.52
N LEU A 98 11.36 3.95 -12.06
CA LEU A 98 11.16 2.68 -12.76
C LEU A 98 11.81 2.70 -14.13
N LYS A 99 12.39 1.57 -14.52
CA LYS A 99 12.82 1.29 -15.90
C LYS A 99 11.59 1.24 -16.83
N PRO A 100 11.74 1.46 -18.15
CA PRO A 100 10.63 1.39 -19.10
C PRO A 100 9.86 0.06 -19.08
N THR A 101 10.52 -1.03 -18.74
CA THR A 101 9.94 -2.38 -18.60
C THR A 101 9.57 -2.72 -17.15
N GLY A 102 9.74 -1.76 -16.23
CA GLY A 102 9.52 -1.98 -14.80
C GLY A 102 8.06 -2.02 -14.41
N GLU A 103 7.81 -2.57 -13.23
CA GLU A 103 6.48 -2.73 -12.64
C GLU A 103 6.42 -2.07 -11.26
N ALA A 104 5.32 -1.37 -10.97
CA ALA A 104 4.99 -0.92 -9.62
C ALA A 104 3.80 -1.69 -9.07
N ARG A 105 3.88 -2.06 -7.80
CA ARG A 105 2.73 -2.56 -7.03
C ARG A 105 2.53 -1.71 -5.79
N VAL A 106 1.34 -1.16 -5.68
CA VAL A 106 1.01 -0.19 -4.64
C VAL A 106 -0.29 -0.55 -3.95
N MET A 107 -0.28 -0.55 -2.62
CA MET A 107 -1.51 -0.73 -1.84
C MET A 107 -1.89 0.55 -1.10
N VAL A 108 -3.17 0.90 -1.17
CA VAL A 108 -3.79 2.01 -0.43
C VAL A 108 -5.13 1.59 0.18
N TYR A 109 -5.68 2.44 1.04
CA TYR A 109 -6.98 2.19 1.67
C TYR A 109 -8.14 2.45 0.72
N ASN A 110 -9.10 1.50 0.74
CA ASN A 110 -10.32 1.54 -0.07
C ASN A 110 -11.45 2.27 0.67
N ARG A 111 -11.93 3.38 0.07
CA ARG A 111 -13.05 4.14 0.59
C ARG A 111 -14.37 3.36 0.55
N ASP A 112 -14.53 2.47 -0.41
CA ASP A 112 -15.70 1.64 -0.59
C ASP A 112 -15.66 0.34 0.23
N GLY A 113 -14.57 0.13 0.96
CA GLY A 113 -14.40 -1.02 1.84
C GLY A 113 -15.44 -1.05 2.96
N ARG A 114 -15.82 -2.24 3.40
CA ARG A 114 -16.83 -2.45 4.44
C ARG A 114 -16.52 -1.68 5.72
N ILE A 115 -15.29 -1.76 6.19
CA ILE A 115 -14.86 -1.09 7.42
C ILE A 115 -14.96 0.43 7.28
N ALA A 116 -14.52 1.00 6.16
CA ALA A 116 -14.65 2.44 5.90
C ALA A 116 -16.12 2.88 5.90
N ARG A 117 -17.01 2.13 5.23
CA ARG A 117 -18.46 2.42 5.20
C ARG A 117 -19.10 2.30 6.60
N MET A 118 -18.72 1.29 7.38
CA MET A 118 -19.22 1.15 8.76
C MET A 118 -18.71 2.27 9.66
N THR A 119 -17.47 2.68 9.52
CA THR A 119 -16.89 3.83 10.24
C THR A 119 -17.66 5.11 9.91
N LEU A 120 -17.94 5.37 8.64
CA LEU A 120 -18.74 6.53 8.22
C LEU A 120 -20.16 6.44 8.73
N LEU A 121 -20.83 5.31 8.59
CA LEU A 121 -22.20 5.16 9.08
C LEU A 121 -22.27 5.44 10.58
N TYR A 122 -21.40 4.84 11.38
CA TYR A 122 -21.46 4.99 12.83
C TYR A 122 -20.97 6.37 13.30
N HIS A 123 -19.74 6.74 12.96
CA HIS A 123 -19.11 7.95 13.51
C HIS A 123 -19.52 9.24 12.78
N HIS A 124 -19.74 9.19 11.47
CA HIS A 124 -20.10 10.36 10.68
C HIS A 124 -21.61 10.62 10.72
N VAL A 125 -22.43 9.59 10.53
CA VAL A 125 -23.90 9.75 10.47
C VAL A 125 -24.53 9.58 11.85
N LEU A 126 -24.49 8.39 12.45
CA LEU A 126 -25.25 8.07 13.68
C LEU A 126 -24.76 8.83 14.91
N ALA A 127 -23.46 9.06 15.04
CA ALA A 127 -22.89 9.85 16.13
C ALA A 127 -22.86 11.37 15.84
N GLY A 128 -23.43 11.82 14.72
CA GLY A 128 -23.51 13.24 14.38
C GLY A 128 -22.19 13.89 13.97
N GLY A 129 -21.19 13.09 13.58
CA GLY A 129 -19.88 13.60 13.17
C GLY A 129 -19.94 14.56 11.99
N PHE A 130 -20.93 14.42 11.09
CA PHE A 130 -21.16 15.30 9.94
C PHE A 130 -21.36 16.78 10.32
N LEU A 131 -21.75 17.07 11.57
CA LEU A 131 -21.87 18.43 12.07
C LEU A 131 -20.51 19.10 12.35
N ARG A 132 -19.44 18.34 12.45
CA ARG A 132 -18.11 18.82 12.91
C ARG A 132 -16.96 18.47 11.96
N HIS A 133 -17.13 17.44 11.15
CA HIS A 133 -16.06 16.85 10.35
C HIS A 133 -16.56 16.45 8.98
N THR A 134 -15.70 16.55 7.98
CA THR A 134 -15.94 15.93 6.67
C THR A 134 -15.89 14.40 6.80
N ALA A 135 -16.40 13.69 5.79
CA ALA A 135 -16.33 12.23 5.74
C ALA A 135 -14.86 11.74 5.75
N ASP A 136 -13.96 12.45 5.06
CA ASP A 136 -12.54 12.11 5.04
C ASP A 136 -11.86 12.31 6.39
N GLU A 137 -12.16 13.43 7.08
CA GLU A 137 -11.70 13.65 8.45
C GLU A 137 -12.23 12.59 9.41
N THR A 138 -13.45 12.11 9.24
CA THR A 138 -13.98 11.01 10.03
C THR A 138 -13.20 9.74 9.77
N LEU A 139 -12.92 9.38 8.52
CA LEU A 139 -12.19 8.16 8.20
C LEU A 139 -10.79 8.15 8.83
N TRP A 140 -9.98 9.19 8.65
CA TRP A 140 -8.63 9.18 9.21
C TRP A 140 -8.57 9.36 10.72
N ARG A 141 -9.55 10.04 11.35
CA ARG A 141 -9.65 10.11 12.82
C ARG A 141 -9.91 8.77 13.48
N TRP A 142 -10.64 7.87 12.80
CA TRP A 142 -11.06 6.58 13.31
C TRP A 142 -10.33 5.38 12.66
N SER A 143 -9.25 5.64 11.93
CA SER A 143 -8.35 4.63 11.43
C SER A 143 -7.01 4.64 12.19
N ASP A 144 -5.92 4.90 11.50
CA ASP A 144 -4.57 4.83 12.07
C ASP A 144 -4.13 6.11 12.81
N GLY A 145 -5.05 7.07 13.00
CA GLY A 145 -4.74 8.36 13.67
C GLY A 145 -3.86 9.30 12.85
N HIS A 146 -3.64 9.00 11.58
CA HIS A 146 -2.86 9.80 10.64
C HIS A 146 -3.74 10.29 9.50
N SER A 147 -3.29 11.27 8.74
CA SER A 147 -4.00 11.85 7.59
C SER A 147 -4.05 10.92 6.38
N ALA A 148 -4.33 9.65 6.61
CA ALA A 148 -4.45 8.64 5.56
C ALA A 148 -5.61 8.97 4.63
N ARG A 149 -5.36 9.09 3.34
CA ARG A 149 -6.40 9.27 2.34
C ARG A 149 -6.98 7.92 1.94
N TYR A 150 -8.31 7.91 1.86
CA TYR A 150 -9.05 6.78 1.33
C TYR A 150 -9.43 7.07 -0.12
N TYR A 151 -9.19 6.14 -1.00
CA TYR A 151 -9.45 6.28 -2.44
C TYR A 151 -10.62 5.41 -2.88
N HIS A 152 -11.40 5.90 -3.84
CA HIS A 152 -12.18 5.04 -4.70
C HIS A 152 -11.23 4.37 -5.71
N ARG A 153 -11.52 3.13 -6.07
CA ARG A 153 -10.67 2.36 -6.98
C ARG A 153 -10.37 3.11 -8.27
N GLU A 154 -11.41 3.61 -8.93
CA GLU A 154 -11.29 4.32 -10.21
C GLU A 154 -10.43 5.57 -10.10
N GLN A 155 -10.64 6.38 -9.06
CA GLN A 155 -9.84 7.59 -8.81
C GLN A 155 -8.35 7.27 -8.61
N PHE A 156 -8.05 6.16 -7.96
CA PHE A 156 -6.67 5.76 -7.75
C PHE A 156 -6.04 5.19 -9.01
N GLU A 157 -6.78 4.44 -9.81
CA GLU A 157 -6.35 4.01 -11.15
C GLU A 157 -6.09 5.21 -12.07
N ASP A 158 -6.98 6.20 -12.10
CA ASP A 158 -6.83 7.41 -12.94
C ASP A 158 -5.60 8.23 -12.55
N LEU A 159 -5.31 8.33 -11.25
CA LEU A 159 -4.09 8.96 -10.77
C LEU A 159 -2.83 8.28 -11.34
N PHE A 160 -2.81 6.96 -11.42
CA PHE A 160 -1.69 6.21 -11.99
C PHE A 160 -1.67 6.28 -13.52
N ARG A 161 -2.81 6.29 -14.20
CA ARG A 161 -2.90 6.46 -15.67
C ARG A 161 -2.31 7.78 -16.18
N ALA A 162 -2.17 8.78 -15.31
CA ALA A 162 -1.45 10.02 -15.64
C ALA A 162 0.07 9.81 -15.85
N PHE A 163 0.62 8.67 -15.43
CA PHE A 163 2.07 8.39 -15.43
C PHE A 163 2.42 6.99 -15.95
N PHE A 164 1.44 6.15 -16.23
CA PHE A 164 1.62 4.75 -16.66
C PHE A 164 0.60 4.40 -17.75
N SER A 165 1.04 3.69 -18.78
CA SER A 165 0.14 3.26 -19.86
C SER A 165 -0.75 2.07 -19.47
N ASP A 166 -0.25 1.16 -18.65
CA ASP A 166 -1.01 -0.01 -18.20
C ASP A 166 -1.22 0.06 -16.68
N VAL A 167 -2.46 0.14 -16.28
CA VAL A 167 -2.86 0.21 -14.87
C VAL A 167 -4.03 -0.73 -14.62
N SER A 168 -3.90 -1.56 -13.60
CA SER A 168 -4.98 -2.41 -13.11
C SER A 168 -5.00 -2.46 -11.60
N ALA A 169 -6.19 -2.51 -11.00
CA ALA A 169 -6.32 -2.65 -9.57
C ALA A 169 -7.30 -3.75 -9.19
N VAL A 170 -7.02 -4.41 -8.08
CA VAL A 170 -7.92 -5.38 -7.45
C VAL A 170 -8.21 -4.95 -6.02
N ILE A 171 -9.38 -5.33 -5.52
CA ILE A 171 -9.75 -5.11 -4.13
C ILE A 171 -9.27 -6.31 -3.31
N LEU A 172 -8.53 -6.01 -2.25
CA LEU A 172 -8.09 -6.98 -1.26
C LEU A 172 -8.76 -6.70 0.08
N GLY A 173 -9.02 -7.75 0.84
CA GLY A 173 -9.61 -7.64 2.17
C GLY A 173 -8.93 -8.52 3.18
N GLN A 174 -9.03 -8.11 4.43
CA GLN A 174 -8.66 -8.91 5.59
C GLN A 174 -9.86 -9.74 6.05
N GLU A 175 -9.59 -10.68 6.94
CA GLU A 175 -10.65 -11.49 7.56
C GLU A 175 -11.73 -10.63 8.26
N SER A 176 -11.36 -9.46 8.79
CA SER A 176 -12.29 -8.48 9.37
C SER A 176 -13.23 -7.85 8.35
N ASP A 177 -12.80 -7.70 7.10
CA ASP A 177 -13.67 -7.20 6.02
C ASP A 177 -14.67 -8.28 5.59
N VAL A 178 -14.25 -9.54 5.61
CA VAL A 178 -15.08 -10.69 5.24
C VAL A 178 -16.12 -10.98 6.32
N VAL A 179 -15.68 -11.04 7.58
CA VAL A 179 -16.51 -11.35 8.76
C VAL A 179 -16.36 -10.19 9.76
N PRO A 180 -17.20 -9.14 9.69
CA PRO A 180 -17.10 -7.94 10.51
C PRO A 180 -17.65 -8.17 11.94
N LEU A 181 -17.11 -9.15 12.60
CA LEU A 181 -17.44 -9.51 13.98
C LEU A 181 -16.23 -9.25 14.91
N PRO A 182 -16.46 -9.06 16.21
CA PRO A 182 -15.38 -9.03 17.19
C PRO A 182 -14.48 -10.27 17.07
N ARG A 183 -13.18 -10.12 17.37
CA ARG A 183 -12.15 -11.14 17.15
C ARG A 183 -12.55 -12.56 17.64
N ARG A 184 -13.17 -12.66 18.81
CA ARG A 184 -13.60 -13.95 19.39
C ARG A 184 -14.70 -14.62 18.55
N ALA A 185 -15.72 -13.87 18.14
CA ALA A 185 -16.81 -14.38 17.32
C ALA A 185 -16.33 -14.68 15.89
N ARG A 186 -15.45 -13.83 15.32
CA ARG A 186 -14.85 -14.04 14.01
C ARG A 186 -14.03 -15.33 13.95
N ALA A 187 -13.24 -15.63 14.99
CA ALA A 187 -12.47 -16.87 15.08
C ALA A 187 -13.33 -18.14 15.01
N ILE A 188 -14.63 -18.04 15.37
CA ILE A 188 -15.59 -19.14 15.27
C ILE A 188 -16.23 -19.21 13.89
N VAL A 189 -16.55 -18.06 13.28
CA VAL A 189 -17.33 -17.98 12.03
C VAL A 189 -16.45 -18.10 10.79
N ALA A 190 -15.30 -17.42 10.77
CA ALA A 190 -14.44 -17.33 9.57
C ALA A 190 -13.95 -18.71 9.09
N PRO A 191 -13.57 -19.68 9.93
CA PRO A 191 -13.18 -21.01 9.48
C PRO A 191 -14.30 -21.82 8.80
N ARG A 192 -15.58 -21.43 9.02
CA ARG A 192 -16.73 -22.09 8.38
C ARG A 192 -16.96 -21.64 6.94
N LEU A 193 -16.34 -20.54 6.53
CA LEU A 193 -16.41 -20.06 5.14
C LEU A 193 -15.31 -20.72 4.32
N SER A 194 -15.67 -21.21 3.13
CA SER A 194 -14.66 -21.69 2.17
C SER A 194 -13.77 -20.53 1.69
N GLU A 195 -12.52 -20.83 1.33
CA GLU A 195 -11.57 -19.82 0.84
C GLU A 195 -12.11 -19.08 -0.41
N GLY A 196 -12.77 -19.79 -1.33
CA GLY A 196 -13.41 -19.18 -2.48
C GLY A 196 -14.49 -18.14 -2.10
N ARG A 197 -15.31 -18.43 -1.06
CA ARG A 197 -16.28 -17.45 -0.54
C ARG A 197 -15.61 -16.27 0.13
N LYS A 198 -14.55 -16.49 0.90
CA LYS A 198 -13.78 -15.42 1.54
C LYS A 198 -13.20 -14.48 0.48
N LEU A 199 -12.58 -15.02 -0.56
CA LEU A 199 -12.03 -14.26 -1.68
C LEU A 199 -13.11 -13.48 -2.43
N ALA A 200 -14.26 -14.10 -2.74
CA ALA A 200 -15.38 -13.45 -3.42
C ALA A 200 -15.99 -12.30 -2.59
N ILE A 201 -16.03 -12.42 -1.27
CA ILE A 201 -16.47 -11.33 -0.38
C ILE A 201 -15.38 -10.25 -0.33
N ALA A 202 -14.13 -10.62 -0.09
CA ALA A 202 -13.01 -9.70 0.02
C ALA A 202 -12.85 -8.84 -1.25
N SER A 203 -13.02 -9.42 -2.44
CA SER A 203 -12.94 -8.67 -3.72
C SER A 203 -14.03 -7.63 -3.91
N ARG A 204 -15.14 -7.69 -3.14
CA ARG A 204 -16.26 -6.72 -3.22
C ARG A 204 -16.20 -5.65 -2.13
N VAL A 205 -15.77 -6.03 -0.93
CA VAL A 205 -15.90 -5.17 0.26
C VAL A 205 -14.60 -4.98 1.03
N GLY A 206 -13.50 -5.43 0.48
CA GLY A 206 -12.18 -5.35 1.12
C GLY A 206 -11.71 -3.93 1.35
N GLY A 207 -10.93 -3.76 2.40
CA GLY A 207 -10.44 -2.46 2.86
C GLY A 207 -9.27 -1.89 2.06
N PHE A 208 -8.72 -2.63 1.09
CA PHE A 208 -7.51 -2.25 0.36
C PHE A 208 -7.73 -2.26 -1.15
N ILE A 209 -7.13 -1.28 -1.83
CA ILE A 209 -6.93 -1.27 -3.27
C ILE A 209 -5.48 -1.68 -3.51
N PHE A 210 -5.25 -2.74 -4.26
CA PHE A 210 -3.94 -3.19 -4.68
C PHE A 210 -3.81 -2.99 -6.19
N LEU A 211 -2.93 -2.05 -6.55
CA LEU A 211 -2.74 -1.58 -7.91
C LEU A 211 -1.42 -2.11 -8.46
N THR A 212 -1.46 -2.55 -9.70
CA THR A 212 -0.29 -2.88 -10.52
C THR A 212 -0.23 -1.91 -11.68
N ALA A 213 0.94 -1.30 -11.90
CA ALA A 213 1.18 -0.37 -13.00
C ALA A 213 2.49 -0.74 -13.73
N THR A 214 2.44 -0.76 -15.05
CA THR A 214 3.58 -1.04 -15.92
C THR A 214 3.69 0.01 -17.03
N ARG A 215 4.81 0.03 -17.73
CA ARG A 215 5.12 1.00 -18.78
C ARG A 215 4.99 2.44 -18.28
N PRO A 216 5.90 2.89 -17.41
CA PRO A 216 5.89 4.28 -16.96
C PRO A 216 6.09 5.24 -18.13
N ASP A 217 5.17 6.17 -18.30
CA ASP A 217 5.28 7.27 -19.22
C ASP A 217 6.08 8.37 -18.52
N CYS A 218 7.38 8.42 -18.78
CA CYS A 218 8.21 9.48 -18.23
C CYS A 218 8.07 10.70 -19.16
N PRO A 219 7.40 11.79 -18.78
CA PRO A 219 7.49 13.03 -19.54
C PRO A 219 8.95 13.46 -19.58
N ARG A 220 9.46 13.68 -20.78
CA ARG A 220 10.81 14.21 -21.07
C ARG A 220 11.02 15.59 -20.47
#